data_117c5e280fc702fb2d16114cf9a163d8
#
_entry.id   117c5e280fc702fb2d16114cf9a163d8
#
_cell.length_a   1.000
_cell.length_b   1.000
_cell.length_c   1.000
_cell.angle_alpha   90.00
_cell.angle_beta   90.00
_cell.angle_gamma   90.00
#
_symmetry.space_group_name_H-M   'P 1'
#
loop_
_entity.id
_entity.type
_entity.pdbx_description
1 polymer ?
#
loop_
_entity_poly.entity_id
_entity_poly.type
_entity_poly.pdbx_seq_one_letter_code
_entity_poly.pdbx_strand_id
1 'polypeptide(L)'
;IPEFKEKRIKNMLLITSGFAEIGAEGRRLEEALVQAARDADILILGPNTMGICNPHDTLFCCGSNVRPKPGTTTIVSQSGNLGVQLLDFAEHEGIGIRAFGGSGNEAMITIEDYMEAFEVDDLTQTVVLYLESVKNGRRFFQSAKRVGKKKPVIMLKGGRTQAGNRAAASHTGALASNIRIFEAAARQAGIIVVAQPMDLL
;
A
#
# COMPACT_ATOMS: atom_id res chain seq x y z
N ILE A 1 12.34 19.18 5.41
CA ILE A 1 13.47 18.28 5.07
C ILE A 1 14.79 18.77 5.71
N PRO A 2 15.21 20.05 5.66
CA PRO A 2 16.48 20.48 6.27
C PRO A 2 16.62 20.10 7.74
N GLU A 3 15.60 20.35 8.57
CA GLU A 3 15.58 20.00 10.00
C GLU A 3 15.70 18.49 10.26
N PHE A 4 15.09 17.65 9.40
CA PHE A 4 15.22 16.21 9.48
C PHE A 4 16.67 15.77 9.25
N LYS A 5 17.35 16.37 8.25
CA LYS A 5 18.75 16.11 7.96
C LYS A 5 19.64 16.50 9.14
N GLU A 6 19.43 17.69 9.73
CA GLU A 6 20.15 18.16 10.90
C GLU A 6 20.02 17.19 12.09
N LYS A 7 18.80 16.70 12.32
CA LYS A 7 18.48 15.74 13.39
C LYS A 7 18.80 14.29 13.02
N ARG A 8 19.37 14.03 11.84
CA ARG A 8 19.72 12.69 11.34
C ARG A 8 18.50 11.73 11.25
N ILE A 9 17.30 12.26 11.03
CA ILE A 9 16.09 11.46 10.82
C ILE A 9 16.15 10.87 9.42
N LYS A 10 16.01 9.56 9.30
CA LYS A 10 16.13 8.82 8.03
C LYS A 10 14.81 8.38 7.43
N ASN A 11 13.74 8.31 8.22
CA ASN A 11 12.45 7.84 7.77
C ASN A 11 11.36 8.85 8.11
N MET A 12 10.47 9.08 7.19
CA MET A 12 9.34 10.00 7.35
C MET A 12 8.04 9.32 6.91
N LEU A 13 7.05 9.34 7.78
CA LEU A 13 5.66 9.02 7.46
C LEU A 13 4.93 10.33 7.17
N LEU A 14 4.49 10.52 5.90
CA LEU A 14 3.82 11.75 5.47
C LEU A 14 2.33 11.50 5.21
N ILE A 15 1.50 11.78 6.21
CA ILE A 15 0.04 11.56 6.16
C ILE A 15 -0.65 12.59 5.27
N THR A 16 -0.13 13.82 5.24
CA THR A 16 -0.73 14.96 4.54
C THR A 16 -1.01 14.66 3.06
N SER A 17 -2.19 15.06 2.59
CA SER A 17 -2.59 15.13 1.19
C SER A 17 -2.21 16.47 0.54
N GLY A 18 -2.52 16.65 -0.75
CA GLY A 18 -2.23 17.87 -1.51
C GLY A 18 -1.03 17.71 -2.45
N PHE A 19 -0.70 16.47 -2.81
CA PHE A 19 0.40 16.10 -3.69
C PHE A 19 -0.11 15.56 -5.04
N ALA A 20 0.49 14.52 -5.59
CA ALA A 20 0.19 14.04 -6.94
C ALA A 20 -1.30 13.72 -7.19
N GLU A 21 -2.08 13.40 -6.16
CA GLU A 21 -3.51 13.11 -6.24
C GLU A 21 -4.37 14.33 -6.61
N ILE A 22 -3.89 15.56 -6.37
CA ILE A 22 -4.63 16.77 -6.75
C ILE A 22 -4.29 17.27 -8.16
N GLY A 23 -3.44 16.58 -8.91
CA GLY A 23 -3.12 16.90 -10.31
C GLY A 23 -1.72 17.46 -10.52
N ALA A 24 -1.55 18.29 -11.56
CA ALA A 24 -0.23 18.68 -12.05
C ALA A 24 0.59 19.48 -11.04
N GLU A 25 -0.03 20.40 -10.31
CA GLU A 25 0.66 21.21 -9.30
C GLU A 25 1.11 20.35 -8.12
N GLY A 26 0.22 19.48 -7.61
CA GLY A 26 0.57 18.55 -6.54
C GLY A 26 1.67 17.58 -6.95
N ARG A 27 1.71 17.16 -8.20
CA ARG A 27 2.77 16.31 -8.75
C ARG A 27 4.13 17.01 -8.71
N ARG A 28 4.19 18.30 -9.06
CA ARG A 28 5.43 19.10 -8.94
C ARG A 28 5.92 19.21 -7.50
N LEU A 29 4.99 19.39 -6.56
CA LEU A 29 5.32 19.43 -5.13
C LEU A 29 5.86 18.09 -4.63
N GLU A 30 5.24 16.97 -5.05
CA GLU A 30 5.70 15.64 -4.72
C GLU A 30 7.09 15.35 -5.28
N GLU A 31 7.35 15.70 -6.55
CA GLU A 31 8.66 15.57 -7.18
C GLU A 31 9.74 16.37 -6.45
N ALA A 32 9.45 17.62 -6.09
CA ALA A 32 10.35 18.48 -5.32
C ALA A 32 10.63 17.90 -3.91
N LEU A 33 9.60 17.38 -3.25
CA LEU A 33 9.72 16.72 -1.95
C LEU A 33 10.61 15.48 -2.05
N VAL A 34 10.37 14.61 -3.03
CA VAL A 34 11.15 13.38 -3.27
C VAL A 34 12.61 13.71 -3.54
N GLN A 35 12.88 14.74 -4.36
CA GLN A 35 14.25 15.18 -4.64
C GLN A 35 14.95 15.66 -3.37
N ALA A 36 14.31 16.51 -2.59
CA ALA A 36 14.86 17.01 -1.32
C ALA A 36 15.09 15.88 -0.30
N ALA A 37 14.22 14.87 -0.27
CA ALA A 37 14.36 13.71 0.60
C ALA A 37 15.56 12.85 0.19
N ARG A 38 15.73 12.60 -1.11
CA ARG A 38 16.89 11.87 -1.65
C ARG A 38 18.21 12.57 -1.33
N ASP A 39 18.29 13.90 -1.52
CA ASP A 39 19.47 14.70 -1.20
C ASP A 39 19.82 14.72 0.29
N ALA A 40 18.83 14.43 1.13
CA ALA A 40 18.98 14.33 2.58
C ALA A 40 19.14 12.88 3.10
N ASP A 41 19.08 11.88 2.21
CA ASP A 41 19.07 10.46 2.55
C ASP A 41 17.92 10.09 3.52
N ILE A 42 16.71 10.58 3.17
CA ILE A 42 15.46 10.33 3.90
C ILE A 42 14.53 9.51 3.04
N LEU A 43 13.97 8.44 3.61
CA LEU A 43 12.95 7.61 2.98
C LEU A 43 11.56 8.09 3.41
N ILE A 44 10.65 8.28 2.45
CA ILE A 44 9.28 8.75 2.70
C ILE A 44 8.29 7.62 2.40
N LEU A 45 7.42 7.33 3.38
CA LEU A 45 6.18 6.56 3.19
C LEU A 45 5.01 7.55 3.02
N GLY A 46 4.26 7.38 1.95
CA GLY A 46 3.23 8.33 1.51
C GLY A 46 3.71 9.16 0.31
N PRO A 47 3.29 10.44 0.18
CA PRO A 47 2.31 11.17 0.99
C PRO A 47 0.88 10.62 0.88
N ASN A 48 -0.10 11.30 1.49
CA ASN A 48 -1.52 10.95 1.41
C ASN A 48 -1.79 9.51 1.90
N THR A 49 -1.16 9.12 3.01
CA THR A 49 -1.30 7.78 3.58
C THR A 49 -2.13 7.78 4.87
N MET A 50 -2.81 6.67 5.15
CA MET A 50 -3.43 6.42 6.46
C MET A 50 -2.42 6.00 7.53
N GLY A 51 -1.16 5.81 7.15
CA GLY A 51 -0.12 5.43 8.09
C GLY A 51 0.13 3.93 8.18
N ILE A 52 0.72 3.52 9.28
CA ILE A 52 1.14 2.14 9.53
C ILE A 52 0.70 1.66 10.91
N CYS A 53 0.49 0.35 11.06
CA CYS A 53 0.51 -0.27 12.36
C CYS A 53 1.28 -1.60 12.36
N ASN A 54 1.88 -1.92 13.50
CA ASN A 54 2.51 -3.19 13.80
C ASN A 54 2.12 -3.59 15.23
N PRO A 55 1.07 -4.44 15.38
CA PRO A 55 0.59 -4.85 16.69
C PRO A 55 1.61 -5.61 17.54
N HIS A 56 2.57 -6.32 16.92
CA HIS A 56 3.63 -7.03 17.65
C HIS A 56 4.53 -6.08 18.44
N ASP A 57 4.78 -4.88 17.93
CA ASP A 57 5.59 -3.85 18.57
C ASP A 57 4.75 -2.76 19.25
N THR A 58 3.43 -2.95 19.32
CA THR A 58 2.48 -1.95 19.85
C THR A 58 2.61 -0.60 19.12
N LEU A 59 3.00 -0.62 17.84
CA LEU A 59 3.16 0.57 17.00
C LEU A 59 1.87 0.86 16.23
N PHE A 60 1.22 1.99 16.54
CA PHE A 60 -0.01 2.43 15.89
C PHE A 60 0.12 3.88 15.42
N CYS A 61 0.84 4.07 14.32
CA CYS A 61 1.00 5.36 13.64
C CYS A 61 0.06 5.46 12.45
N CYS A 62 -1.25 5.27 12.67
CA CYS A 62 -2.27 5.33 11.63
C CYS A 62 -3.48 6.14 12.08
N GLY A 63 -4.21 6.69 11.11
CA GLY A 63 -5.43 7.48 11.32
C GLY A 63 -6.65 6.65 11.71
N SER A 64 -6.46 5.55 12.45
CA SER A 64 -7.52 4.65 12.91
C SER A 64 -7.42 4.43 14.41
N ASN A 65 -8.58 4.33 15.07
CA ASN A 65 -8.68 3.95 16.49
C ASN A 65 -8.66 2.42 16.71
N VAL A 66 -8.66 1.65 15.62
CA VAL A 66 -8.66 0.19 15.64
C VAL A 66 -7.32 -0.33 16.18
N ARG A 67 -7.37 -1.34 17.04
CA ARG A 67 -6.19 -1.96 17.67
C ARG A 67 -6.24 -3.47 17.52
N PRO A 68 -6.05 -4.00 16.28
CA PRO A 68 -6.10 -5.42 16.04
C PRO A 68 -5.02 -6.15 16.85
N LYS A 69 -5.30 -7.39 17.25
CA LYS A 69 -4.32 -8.22 17.94
C LYS A 69 -3.16 -8.63 17.04
N PRO A 70 -1.98 -8.93 17.60
CA PRO A 70 -0.87 -9.51 16.85
C PRO A 70 -1.28 -10.83 16.16
N GLY A 71 -0.79 -11.03 14.94
CA GLY A 71 -1.04 -12.22 14.14
C GLY A 71 -0.12 -12.32 12.94
N THR A 72 -0.57 -12.97 11.87
CA THR A 72 0.27 -13.31 10.73
C THR A 72 -0.22 -12.74 9.39
N THR A 73 -1.33 -12.00 9.40
CA THR A 73 -1.87 -11.36 8.20
C THR A 73 -1.32 -9.96 8.04
N THR A 74 -0.72 -9.67 6.89
CA THR A 74 -0.27 -8.31 6.55
C THR A 74 -1.21 -7.71 5.51
N ILE A 75 -1.63 -6.47 5.74
CA ILE A 75 -2.52 -5.72 4.86
C ILE A 75 -1.78 -4.53 4.29
N VAL A 76 -1.80 -4.34 2.96
CA VAL A 76 -1.39 -3.08 2.32
C VAL A 76 -2.55 -2.54 1.51
N SER A 77 -2.86 -1.26 1.72
CA SER A 77 -3.96 -0.59 1.03
C SER A 77 -3.50 0.76 0.47
N GLN A 78 -3.75 0.98 -0.83
CA GLN A 78 -3.61 2.30 -1.44
C GLN A 78 -4.77 3.24 -1.08
N SER A 79 -5.94 2.68 -0.70
CA SER A 79 -7.07 3.44 -0.15
C SER A 79 -7.01 3.48 1.37
N GLY A 80 -6.91 4.69 1.93
CA GLY A 80 -6.92 4.88 3.37
C GLY A 80 -8.20 4.37 4.02
N ASN A 81 -9.36 4.76 3.48
CA ASN A 81 -10.66 4.38 4.03
C ASN A 81 -10.89 2.87 4.00
N LEU A 82 -10.57 2.21 2.88
CA LEU A 82 -10.73 0.77 2.79
C LEU A 82 -9.75 0.03 3.72
N GLY A 83 -8.52 0.53 3.84
CA GLY A 83 -7.54 -0.02 4.77
C GLY A 83 -8.02 -0.02 6.22
N VAL A 84 -8.62 1.10 6.66
CA VAL A 84 -9.22 1.20 8.01
C VAL A 84 -10.40 0.24 8.18
N GLN A 85 -11.27 0.11 7.17
CA GLN A 85 -12.40 -0.83 7.21
C GLN A 85 -11.93 -2.29 7.29
N LEU A 86 -10.84 -2.65 6.59
CA LEU A 86 -10.25 -3.99 6.68
C LEU A 86 -9.63 -4.24 8.06
N LEU A 87 -8.99 -3.25 8.66
CA LEU A 87 -8.47 -3.37 10.04
C LEU A 87 -9.60 -3.54 11.05
N ASP A 88 -10.66 -2.77 10.92
CA ASP A 88 -11.86 -2.85 11.78
C ASP A 88 -12.52 -4.22 11.67
N PHE A 89 -12.70 -4.70 10.46
CA PHE A 89 -13.22 -6.05 10.20
C PHE A 89 -12.32 -7.13 10.81
N ALA A 90 -11.00 -7.03 10.62
CA ALA A 90 -10.05 -7.98 11.18
C ALA A 90 -10.11 -8.01 12.72
N GLU A 91 -10.27 -6.85 13.37
CA GLU A 91 -10.43 -6.78 14.82
C GLU A 91 -11.71 -7.47 15.29
N HIS A 92 -12.86 -7.19 14.64
CA HIS A 92 -14.15 -7.80 14.97
C HIS A 92 -14.17 -9.32 14.78
N GLU A 93 -13.61 -9.79 13.67
CA GLU A 93 -13.52 -11.23 13.36
C GLU A 93 -12.39 -11.96 14.11
N GLY A 94 -11.61 -11.20 14.90
CA GLY A 94 -10.50 -11.77 15.64
C GLY A 94 -9.34 -12.23 14.78
N ILE A 95 -9.19 -11.71 13.56
CA ILE A 95 -8.07 -11.96 12.67
C ILE A 95 -6.85 -11.19 13.16
N GLY A 96 -5.77 -11.90 13.50
CA GLY A 96 -4.55 -11.27 13.96
C GLY A 96 -3.76 -10.62 12.82
N ILE A 97 -3.29 -9.40 13.05
CA ILE A 97 -2.56 -8.59 12.08
C ILE A 97 -1.06 -8.61 12.40
N ARG A 98 -0.23 -8.92 11.39
CA ARG A 98 1.21 -8.79 11.45
C ARG A 98 1.62 -7.32 11.27
N ALA A 99 1.12 -6.70 10.21
CA ALA A 99 1.36 -5.31 9.91
C ALA A 99 0.26 -4.75 9.00
N PHE A 100 0.03 -3.45 9.09
CA PHE A 100 -0.75 -2.69 8.13
C PHE A 100 0.10 -1.56 7.55
N GLY A 101 0.01 -1.38 6.25
CA GLY A 101 0.60 -0.26 5.53
C GLY A 101 -0.43 0.43 4.64
N GLY A 102 -0.74 1.68 4.95
CA GLY A 102 -1.36 2.57 3.99
C GLY A 102 -0.27 3.09 3.07
N SER A 103 -0.27 2.74 1.78
CA SER A 103 0.84 3.15 0.90
C SER A 103 0.69 4.58 0.35
N GLY A 104 -0.54 5.10 0.29
CA GLY A 104 -0.83 6.45 -0.22
C GLY A 104 -0.41 6.62 -1.68
N ASN A 105 0.21 7.78 -2.01
CA ASN A 105 0.66 8.09 -3.36
C ASN A 105 1.89 7.27 -3.81
N GLU A 106 2.56 6.59 -2.88
CA GLU A 106 3.75 5.78 -3.17
C GLU A 106 4.89 6.59 -3.82
N ALA A 107 5.18 7.78 -3.30
CA ALA A 107 6.18 8.66 -3.88
C ALA A 107 7.60 8.05 -3.86
N MET A 108 7.95 7.31 -2.82
CA MET A 108 9.24 6.61 -2.69
C MET A 108 9.08 5.13 -2.36
N ILE A 109 8.28 4.78 -1.35
CA ILE A 109 7.97 3.37 -1.02
C ILE A 109 6.73 2.95 -1.79
N THR A 110 6.84 1.92 -2.61
CA THR A 110 5.81 1.44 -3.51
C THR A 110 5.32 0.04 -3.12
N ILE A 111 4.22 -0.40 -3.72
CA ILE A 111 3.74 -1.77 -3.49
C ILE A 111 4.78 -2.84 -3.85
N GLU A 112 5.65 -2.56 -4.81
CA GLU A 112 6.74 -3.45 -5.19
C GLU A 112 7.74 -3.64 -4.04
N ASP A 113 8.04 -2.56 -3.29
CA ASP A 113 8.93 -2.60 -2.12
C ASP A 113 8.30 -3.42 -0.99
N TYR A 114 6.99 -3.25 -0.75
CA TYR A 114 6.24 -4.07 0.20
C TYR A 114 6.30 -5.56 -0.17
N MET A 115 6.06 -5.89 -1.45
CA MET A 115 6.11 -7.28 -1.91
C MET A 115 7.49 -7.91 -1.73
N GLU A 116 8.56 -7.17 -1.94
CA GLU A 116 9.93 -7.66 -1.69
C GLU A 116 10.21 -7.83 -0.19
N ALA A 117 9.70 -6.94 0.65
CA ALA A 117 9.80 -7.08 2.10
C ALA A 117 9.04 -8.33 2.60
N PHE A 118 7.85 -8.62 2.06
CA PHE A 118 7.07 -9.81 2.45
C PHE A 118 7.71 -11.13 2.03
N GLU A 119 8.61 -11.12 1.06
CA GLU A 119 9.36 -12.32 0.67
C GLU A 119 10.26 -12.83 1.81
N VAL A 120 10.77 -11.92 2.64
CA VAL A 120 11.74 -12.18 3.72
C VAL A 120 11.17 -12.00 5.12
N ASP A 121 9.96 -11.48 5.28
CA ASP A 121 9.32 -11.35 6.60
C ASP A 121 8.68 -12.68 7.01
N ASP A 122 9.35 -13.43 7.88
CA ASP A 122 8.90 -14.74 8.36
C ASP A 122 7.62 -14.68 9.20
N LEU A 123 7.28 -13.53 9.79
CA LEU A 123 6.05 -13.35 10.55
C LEU A 123 4.82 -13.17 9.66
N THR A 124 4.98 -12.69 8.43
CA THR A 124 3.90 -12.62 7.46
C THR A 124 3.63 -13.99 6.86
N GLN A 125 2.43 -14.55 7.09
CA GLN A 125 1.97 -15.80 6.49
C GLN A 125 0.89 -15.58 5.43
N THR A 126 0.16 -14.47 5.48
CA THR A 126 -0.85 -14.09 4.49
C THR A 126 -0.67 -12.64 4.09
N VAL A 127 -0.69 -12.37 2.79
CA VAL A 127 -0.59 -11.01 2.24
C VAL A 127 -1.94 -10.60 1.64
N VAL A 128 -2.47 -9.49 2.10
CA VAL A 128 -3.74 -8.89 1.65
C VAL A 128 -3.47 -7.54 1.01
N LEU A 129 -3.92 -7.35 -0.22
CA LEU A 129 -3.63 -6.16 -1.01
C LEU A 129 -4.90 -5.49 -1.53
N TYR A 130 -5.02 -4.19 -1.32
CA TYR A 130 -5.93 -3.36 -2.12
C TYR A 130 -5.12 -2.41 -2.99
N LEU A 131 -5.25 -2.55 -4.31
CA LEU A 131 -4.45 -1.80 -5.28
C LEU A 131 -5.32 -1.05 -6.29
N GLU A 132 -5.04 0.23 -6.46
CA GLU A 132 -5.62 1.08 -7.51
C GLU A 132 -4.70 1.16 -8.74
N SER A 133 -3.39 1.13 -8.52
CA SER A 133 -2.37 1.17 -9.56
C SER A 133 -1.12 0.38 -9.15
N VAL A 134 -0.24 0.13 -10.13
CA VAL A 134 1.08 -0.46 -9.92
C VAL A 134 2.06 0.32 -10.77
N LYS A 135 3.14 0.83 -10.18
CA LYS A 135 4.12 1.68 -10.89
C LYS A 135 5.04 0.88 -11.80
N ASN A 136 5.49 -0.28 -11.32
CA ASN A 136 6.33 -1.20 -12.09
C ASN A 136 5.71 -2.60 -12.12
N GLY A 137 4.84 -2.85 -13.10
CA GLY A 137 4.13 -4.12 -13.21
C GLY A 137 5.06 -5.34 -13.32
N ARG A 138 6.20 -5.23 -14.01
CA ARG A 138 7.16 -6.34 -14.11
C ARG A 138 7.73 -6.69 -12.74
N ARG A 139 8.22 -5.71 -11.99
CA ARG A 139 8.79 -5.90 -10.64
C ARG A 139 7.73 -6.46 -9.69
N PHE A 140 6.51 -5.89 -9.73
CA PHE A 140 5.38 -6.36 -8.92
C PHE A 140 5.06 -7.83 -9.17
N PHE A 141 4.82 -8.25 -10.41
CA PHE A 141 4.44 -9.62 -10.72
C PHE A 141 5.58 -10.62 -10.48
N GLN A 142 6.83 -10.22 -10.66
CA GLN A 142 7.98 -11.06 -10.33
C GLN A 142 8.10 -11.30 -8.82
N SER A 143 7.97 -10.26 -7.99
CA SER A 143 7.98 -10.40 -6.53
C SER A 143 6.73 -11.16 -6.04
N ALA A 144 5.55 -10.87 -6.57
CA ALA A 144 4.33 -11.60 -6.26
C ALA A 144 4.45 -13.11 -6.53
N LYS A 145 5.08 -13.48 -7.65
CA LYS A 145 5.35 -14.89 -7.98
C LYS A 145 6.31 -15.55 -6.99
N ARG A 146 7.28 -14.82 -6.43
CA ARG A 146 8.19 -15.36 -5.41
C ARG A 146 7.48 -15.50 -4.06
N VAL A 147 6.75 -14.47 -3.64
CA VAL A 147 5.95 -14.49 -2.41
C VAL A 147 4.88 -15.57 -2.46
N GLY A 148 4.11 -15.64 -3.57
CA GLY A 148 3.00 -16.60 -3.74
C GLY A 148 3.41 -18.08 -3.72
N LYS A 149 4.70 -18.39 -3.87
CA LYS A 149 5.22 -19.75 -3.67
C LYS A 149 5.29 -20.16 -2.20
N LYS A 150 5.31 -19.20 -1.29
CA LYS A 150 5.50 -19.41 0.16
C LYS A 150 4.28 -19.00 0.97
N LYS A 151 3.54 -18.02 0.50
CA LYS A 151 2.48 -17.34 1.24
C LYS A 151 1.32 -16.99 0.31
N PRO A 152 0.05 -17.22 0.67
CA PRO A 152 -1.08 -16.73 -0.12
C PRO A 152 -1.03 -15.21 -0.23
N VAL A 153 -1.25 -14.72 -1.46
CA VAL A 153 -1.40 -13.30 -1.77
C VAL A 153 -2.82 -13.10 -2.28
N ILE A 154 -3.63 -12.38 -1.53
CA ILE A 154 -5.03 -12.09 -1.85
C ILE A 154 -5.13 -10.62 -2.25
N MET A 155 -5.77 -10.33 -3.36
CA MET A 155 -5.79 -8.98 -3.91
C MET A 155 -7.16 -8.58 -4.43
N LEU A 156 -7.60 -7.40 -4.03
CA LEU A 156 -8.67 -6.65 -4.68
C LEU A 156 -8.08 -5.52 -5.51
N LYS A 157 -8.40 -5.51 -6.81
CA LYS A 157 -8.00 -4.41 -7.71
C LYS A 157 -9.12 -3.38 -7.80
N GLY A 158 -8.85 -2.14 -7.42
CA GLY A 158 -9.73 -1.00 -7.64
C GLY A 158 -9.92 -0.68 -9.12
N GLY A 159 -11.02 0.03 -9.44
CA GLY A 159 -11.30 0.45 -10.81
C GLY A 159 -11.80 -0.66 -11.73
N ARG A 160 -12.48 -1.68 -11.21
CA ARG A 160 -12.99 -2.83 -12.00
C ARG A 160 -14.15 -2.47 -12.94
N THR A 161 -14.96 -1.49 -12.60
CA THR A 161 -16.04 -0.97 -13.45
C THR A 161 -15.61 0.29 -14.20
N GLN A 162 -16.30 0.65 -15.29
CA GLN A 162 -15.99 1.91 -15.99
C GLN A 162 -16.13 3.13 -15.08
N ALA A 163 -17.12 3.15 -14.19
CA ALA A 163 -17.29 4.21 -13.22
C ALA A 163 -16.17 4.21 -12.18
N GLY A 164 -15.85 3.04 -11.61
CA GLY A 164 -14.75 2.86 -10.68
C GLY A 164 -13.38 3.17 -11.29
N ASN A 165 -13.20 2.85 -12.58
CA ASN A 165 -11.95 3.16 -13.29
C ASN A 165 -11.77 4.67 -13.49
N ARG A 166 -12.86 5.40 -13.82
CA ARG A 166 -12.83 6.88 -13.86
C ARG A 166 -12.57 7.49 -12.48
N ALA A 167 -13.18 6.94 -11.43
CA ALA A 167 -12.95 7.40 -10.06
C ALA A 167 -11.49 7.14 -9.62
N ALA A 168 -10.96 5.95 -9.84
CA ALA A 168 -9.57 5.61 -9.53
C ALA A 168 -8.58 6.47 -10.32
N ALA A 169 -8.81 6.70 -11.62
CA ALA A 169 -7.97 7.58 -12.45
C ALA A 169 -7.99 9.03 -11.96
N SER A 170 -9.15 9.52 -11.52
CA SER A 170 -9.28 10.86 -10.93
C SER A 170 -8.56 10.98 -9.58
N HIS A 171 -8.58 9.90 -8.79
CA HIS A 171 -8.00 9.87 -7.44
C HIS A 171 -6.48 9.67 -7.43
N THR A 172 -5.96 8.81 -8.33
CA THR A 172 -4.53 8.47 -8.35
C THR A 172 -3.74 9.15 -9.46
N GLY A 173 -4.44 9.79 -10.43
CA GLY A 173 -3.82 10.33 -11.64
C GLY A 173 -3.18 9.26 -12.54
N ALA A 174 -3.40 7.98 -12.26
CA ALA A 174 -2.87 6.88 -13.04
C ALA A 174 -3.69 6.61 -14.31
N LEU A 175 -3.00 6.23 -15.39
CA LEU A 175 -3.66 5.77 -16.62
C LEU A 175 -4.49 4.51 -16.32
N ALA A 176 -5.71 4.48 -16.86
CA ALA A 176 -6.61 3.34 -16.76
C ALA A 176 -5.94 2.09 -17.33
N SER A 177 -5.56 1.15 -16.47
CA SER A 177 -5.03 -0.14 -16.90
C SER A 177 -6.16 -1.05 -17.39
N ASN A 178 -5.88 -1.88 -18.41
CA ASN A 178 -6.83 -2.91 -18.81
C ASN A 178 -6.95 -3.94 -17.68
N ILE A 179 -8.06 -3.89 -16.96
CA ILE A 179 -8.32 -4.73 -15.79
C ILE A 179 -8.19 -6.23 -16.10
N ARG A 180 -8.63 -6.68 -17.28
CA ARG A 180 -8.57 -8.09 -17.67
C ARG A 180 -7.15 -8.57 -17.84
N ILE A 181 -6.28 -7.75 -18.44
CA ILE A 181 -4.85 -8.06 -18.60
C ILE A 181 -4.17 -8.08 -17.23
N PHE A 182 -4.46 -7.10 -16.38
CA PHE A 182 -3.91 -7.01 -15.05
C PHE A 182 -4.29 -8.24 -14.19
N GLU A 183 -5.58 -8.59 -14.17
CA GLU A 183 -6.04 -9.77 -13.41
C GLU A 183 -5.49 -11.08 -13.97
N ALA A 184 -5.36 -11.22 -15.28
CA ALA A 184 -4.75 -12.40 -15.88
C ALA A 184 -3.28 -12.55 -15.46
N ALA A 185 -2.51 -11.46 -15.51
CA ALA A 185 -1.11 -11.44 -15.03
C ALA A 185 -1.01 -11.74 -13.52
N ALA A 186 -1.93 -11.19 -12.72
CA ALA A 186 -2.01 -11.45 -11.29
C ALA A 186 -2.22 -12.95 -10.99
N ARG A 187 -3.20 -13.57 -11.67
CA ARG A 187 -3.45 -15.02 -11.53
C ARG A 187 -2.25 -15.87 -11.98
N GLN A 188 -1.57 -15.49 -13.07
CA GLN A 188 -0.33 -16.16 -13.49
C GLN A 188 0.82 -16.02 -12.47
N ALA A 189 0.82 -14.94 -11.70
CA ALA A 189 1.77 -14.75 -10.60
C ALA A 189 1.39 -15.49 -9.32
N GLY A 190 0.24 -16.20 -9.29
CA GLY A 190 -0.25 -16.93 -8.14
C GLY A 190 -1.05 -16.06 -7.16
N ILE A 191 -1.48 -14.87 -7.57
CA ILE A 191 -2.31 -13.99 -6.75
C ILE A 191 -3.78 -14.45 -6.83
N ILE A 192 -4.42 -14.57 -5.68
CA ILE A 192 -5.86 -14.80 -5.55
C ILE A 192 -6.57 -13.46 -5.72
N VAL A 193 -7.24 -13.28 -6.87
CA VAL A 193 -7.96 -12.04 -7.18
C VAL A 193 -9.40 -12.17 -6.75
N VAL A 194 -9.82 -11.32 -5.83
CA VAL A 194 -11.19 -11.27 -5.29
C VAL A 194 -12.00 -10.13 -5.91
N ALA A 195 -13.32 -10.19 -5.74
CA ALA A 195 -14.26 -9.25 -6.35
C ALA A 195 -14.83 -8.23 -5.36
N GLN A 196 -14.90 -8.58 -4.10
CA GLN A 196 -15.49 -7.78 -3.05
C GLN A 196 -14.47 -7.51 -1.93
N PRO A 197 -14.57 -6.36 -1.22
CA PRO A 197 -13.67 -6.05 -0.10
C PRO A 197 -13.69 -7.10 1.02
N MET A 198 -14.87 -7.65 1.31
CA MET A 198 -15.05 -8.65 2.37
C MET A 198 -14.41 -10.01 2.06
N ASP A 199 -14.11 -10.29 0.78
CA ASP A 199 -13.42 -11.52 0.37
C ASP A 199 -11.89 -11.44 0.58
N LEU A 200 -11.37 -10.29 1.04
CA LEU A 200 -9.94 -10.08 1.27
C LEU A 200 -9.43 -10.74 2.56
N LEU A 201 -10.30 -10.94 3.54
CA LEU A 201 -9.97 -11.44 4.89
C LEU A 201 -10.77 -12.72 5.28
#